data_970406963331e73090f31de4cf79fb37
#
_entry.id   970406963331e73090f31de4cf79fb37
#
_cell.length_a   1.000
_cell.length_b   1.000
_cell.length_c   1.000
_cell.angle_alpha   90.00
_cell.angle_beta   90.00
_cell.angle_gamma   90.00
#
_symmetry.space_group_name_H-M   'P 1'
#
loop_
_entity.id
_entity.type
_entity.pdbx_description
1 polymer ?
#
loop_
_entity_poly.entity_id
_entity_poly.type
_entity_poly.pdbx_seq_one_letter_code
_entity_poly.pdbx_strand_id
1 'polypeptide(L)'
;MPTMQPTTGDRQVAHTGDWHRVELVPSSDDQTPDTCRAFLRTNLGRASTLRKEIIQSRAGQNAIALFSWQDLPMRWEADRWVLDLPLNEVGFFEYKAYLTDAQGTQQWPDGPNGGIAVHPNGTRSGNTIYCAWIRLFGEHRHQSETRPQRERPELATLDADGYAVIPPSGKIRELIEQLPHIVDTLGCRIIHLLPINPTPTTYARFGRFGSPYAAQNLEAVDPALVEFDQRTTAIDQFLELTRAIHARSARVIIDLVANHTGWGSNLHENHPQWYARQEDGTFISPGAWGNIWGDLVELKHDQPETW
;
A
#
# COMPACT_ATOMS: atom_id res chain seq x y z
N MET A 1 37.43 4.82 15.51
CA MET A 1 36.72 4.05 14.47
C MET A 1 36.32 4.97 13.34
N PRO A 2 36.24 4.51 12.11
CA PRO A 2 35.79 5.35 11.00
C PRO A 2 34.37 5.86 11.23
N THR A 3 34.02 6.95 10.58
CA THR A 3 32.66 7.52 10.61
C THR A 3 32.07 7.57 9.22
N MET A 4 30.76 7.45 9.11
CA MET A 4 30.05 7.40 7.83
C MET A 4 29.10 8.59 7.69
N GLN A 5 28.94 9.08 6.45
CA GLN A 5 27.91 10.03 6.06
C GLN A 5 27.12 9.46 4.87
N PRO A 6 25.80 9.40 4.91
CA PRO A 6 24.93 9.77 6.06
C PRO A 6 25.27 8.95 7.31
N THR A 7 24.97 9.50 8.48
CA THR A 7 25.31 8.89 9.78
C THR A 7 24.67 7.50 9.91
N THR A 8 25.37 6.59 10.59
CA THR A 8 24.82 5.26 10.89
C THR A 8 23.47 5.38 11.59
N GLY A 9 22.50 4.59 11.14
CA GLY A 9 21.13 4.64 11.65
C GLY A 9 20.20 5.68 11.01
N ASP A 10 20.74 6.63 10.23
CA ASP A 10 19.92 7.60 9.50
C ASP A 10 18.98 6.89 8.53
N ARG A 11 17.75 7.44 8.42
CA ARG A 11 16.72 6.98 7.49
C ARG A 11 16.40 8.12 6.53
N GLN A 12 16.67 7.91 5.26
CA GLN A 12 16.48 8.90 4.21
C GLN A 12 15.35 8.54 3.27
N VAL A 13 14.77 9.54 2.63
CA VAL A 13 13.78 9.40 1.55
C VAL A 13 14.38 10.00 0.29
N ALA A 14 14.34 9.26 -0.80
CA ALA A 14 14.80 9.69 -2.11
C ALA A 14 13.86 9.15 -3.20
N HIS A 15 14.15 9.47 -4.46
CA HIS A 15 13.33 9.06 -5.59
C HIS A 15 14.18 8.41 -6.68
N THR A 16 13.55 7.57 -7.49
CA THR A 16 14.23 7.01 -8.67
C THR A 16 14.76 8.12 -9.57
N GLY A 17 16.00 7.97 -10.02
CA GLY A 17 16.75 8.99 -10.77
C GLY A 17 17.62 9.92 -9.91
N ASP A 18 17.52 9.87 -8.59
CA ASP A 18 18.45 10.56 -7.70
C ASP A 18 19.77 9.80 -7.59
N TRP A 19 20.76 10.48 -7.02
CA TRP A 19 22.03 9.91 -6.62
C TRP A 19 22.11 9.90 -5.10
N HIS A 20 22.64 8.81 -4.55
CA HIS A 20 22.93 8.66 -3.13
C HIS A 20 24.42 8.57 -2.93
N ARG A 21 24.98 9.58 -2.27
CA ARG A 21 26.40 9.63 -1.94
C ARG A 21 26.61 9.12 -0.52
N VAL A 22 27.53 8.16 -0.38
CA VAL A 22 27.99 7.65 0.90
C VAL A 22 29.48 7.98 1.04
N GLU A 23 29.85 8.52 2.18
CA GLU A 23 31.22 8.86 2.53
C GLU A 23 31.65 8.08 3.77
N LEU A 24 32.87 7.62 3.80
CA LEU A 24 33.50 7.00 4.96
C LEU A 24 34.75 7.78 5.28
N VAL A 25 34.76 8.43 6.46
CA VAL A 25 35.90 9.20 6.96
C VAL A 25 36.75 8.29 7.81
N PRO A 26 38.06 8.18 7.49
CA PRO A 26 39.00 7.40 8.28
C PRO A 26 39.09 7.88 9.72
N SER A 27 39.49 7.01 10.62
CA SER A 27 39.75 7.34 12.03
C SER A 27 41.20 7.76 12.27
N SER A 28 42.10 7.54 11.30
CA SER A 28 43.50 7.92 11.34
C SER A 28 44.05 8.23 9.94
N ASP A 29 45.09 9.03 9.84
CA ASP A 29 45.73 9.43 8.58
C ASP A 29 46.39 8.23 7.85
N ASP A 30 46.58 7.09 8.52
CA ASP A 30 47.13 5.87 7.94
C ASP A 30 46.13 5.07 7.11
N GLN A 31 44.83 5.39 7.16
CA GLN A 31 43.76 4.68 6.47
C GLN A 31 43.54 5.20 5.04
N THR A 32 44.61 5.18 4.25
CA THR A 32 44.65 5.67 2.86
C THR A 32 44.59 4.52 1.86
N PRO A 33 44.47 4.77 0.54
CA PRO A 33 44.50 3.74 -0.49
C PRO A 33 45.75 2.87 -0.51
N ASP A 34 46.84 3.30 0.10
CA ASP A 34 48.09 2.52 0.18
C ASP A 34 48.01 1.42 1.26
N THR A 35 47.21 1.62 2.28
CA THR A 35 47.14 0.75 3.48
C THR A 35 45.83 -0.01 3.62
N CYS A 36 44.74 0.49 3.05
CA CYS A 36 43.43 -0.16 3.18
C CYS A 36 42.56 0.02 1.92
N ARG A 37 41.42 -0.62 1.94
CA ARG A 37 40.34 -0.50 0.95
C ARG A 37 39.04 -0.22 1.70
N ALA A 38 38.14 0.51 1.07
CA ALA A 38 36.79 0.73 1.60
C ALA A 38 35.73 0.11 0.72
N PHE A 39 34.69 -0.40 1.34
CA PHE A 39 33.55 -0.97 0.69
C PHE A 39 32.26 -0.47 1.32
N LEU A 40 31.24 -0.34 0.51
CA LEU A 40 29.88 -0.15 0.95
C LEU A 40 29.14 -1.49 0.86
N ARG A 41 28.74 -2.06 1.98
CA ARG A 41 27.83 -3.20 2.04
C ARG A 41 26.41 -2.70 1.95
N THR A 42 25.67 -3.17 0.96
CA THR A 42 24.29 -2.71 0.70
C THR A 42 23.50 -3.76 -0.06
N ASN A 43 22.16 -3.68 0.06
CA ASN A 43 21.21 -4.44 -0.76
C ASN A 43 20.56 -3.56 -1.85
N LEU A 44 20.98 -2.31 -2.03
CA LEU A 44 20.57 -1.43 -3.12
C LEU A 44 21.01 -2.02 -4.47
N GLY A 45 20.12 -2.00 -5.47
CA GLY A 45 20.34 -2.67 -6.76
C GLY A 45 19.99 -4.17 -6.75
N ARG A 46 19.41 -4.67 -5.67
CA ARG A 46 19.02 -6.07 -5.48
C ARG A 46 17.57 -6.25 -5.01
N ALA A 47 16.68 -5.30 -5.36
CA ALA A 47 15.29 -5.28 -4.88
C ALA A 47 14.53 -6.58 -5.16
N SER A 48 14.73 -7.20 -6.33
CA SER A 48 14.06 -8.46 -6.68
C SER A 48 14.52 -9.63 -5.81
N THR A 49 15.81 -9.71 -5.51
CA THR A 49 16.38 -10.73 -4.62
C THR A 49 15.94 -10.52 -3.19
N LEU A 50 16.02 -9.27 -2.69
CA LEU A 50 15.56 -8.90 -1.36
C LEU A 50 14.09 -9.25 -1.15
N ARG A 51 13.23 -8.96 -2.12
CA ARG A 51 11.80 -9.31 -2.05
C ARG A 51 11.59 -10.82 -1.95
N LYS A 52 12.30 -11.62 -2.72
CA LYS A 52 12.23 -13.09 -2.64
C LYS A 52 12.67 -13.60 -1.26
N GLU A 53 13.75 -13.07 -0.72
CA GLU A 53 14.24 -13.44 0.62
C GLU A 53 13.20 -13.12 1.71
N ILE A 54 12.59 -11.94 1.66
CA ILE A 54 11.54 -11.56 2.62
C ILE A 54 10.34 -12.50 2.53
N ILE A 55 9.85 -12.77 1.32
CA ILE A 55 8.71 -13.68 1.09
C ILE A 55 9.05 -15.09 1.61
N GLN A 56 10.21 -15.63 1.27
CA GLN A 56 10.62 -16.97 1.72
C GLN A 56 10.78 -17.06 3.23
N SER A 57 11.35 -16.03 3.85
CA SER A 57 11.50 -15.96 5.31
C SER A 57 10.15 -15.92 6.01
N ARG A 58 9.21 -15.08 5.52
CA ARG A 58 7.86 -14.96 6.09
C ARG A 58 7.01 -16.22 5.89
N ALA A 59 7.20 -16.92 4.77
CA ALA A 59 6.55 -18.21 4.53
C ALA A 59 7.13 -19.37 5.38
N GLY A 60 8.05 -19.11 6.30
CA GLY A 60 8.64 -20.09 7.20
C GLY A 60 9.56 -21.12 6.51
N GLN A 61 9.94 -20.88 5.27
CA GLN A 61 10.68 -21.85 4.47
C GLN A 61 12.19 -21.83 4.70
N ASN A 62 12.78 -20.69 5.09
CA ASN A 62 14.23 -20.59 5.36
C ASN A 62 14.56 -19.33 6.19
N ALA A 63 15.72 -19.36 6.88
CA ALA A 63 16.35 -18.14 7.36
C ALA A 63 16.70 -17.21 6.18
N ILE A 64 16.69 -15.89 6.41
CA ILE A 64 17.09 -14.92 5.38
C ILE A 64 18.51 -15.22 4.93
N ALA A 65 18.68 -15.60 3.66
CA ALA A 65 19.95 -16.08 3.14
C ALA A 65 20.96 -14.97 2.79
N LEU A 66 20.57 -13.69 2.90
CA LEU A 66 21.39 -12.49 2.68
C LEU A 66 22.05 -12.40 1.28
N PHE A 67 21.53 -13.10 0.27
CA PHE A 67 22.02 -13.01 -1.13
C PHE A 67 21.76 -11.65 -1.77
N SER A 68 20.87 -10.86 -1.20
CA SER A 68 20.62 -9.48 -1.62
C SER A 68 21.74 -8.51 -1.25
N TRP A 69 22.61 -8.88 -0.30
CA TRP A 69 23.72 -8.02 0.11
C TRP A 69 24.91 -8.17 -0.82
N GLN A 70 25.58 -7.06 -1.09
CA GLN A 70 26.79 -6.96 -1.91
C GLN A 70 27.73 -5.92 -1.34
N ASP A 71 29.03 -6.10 -1.62
CA ASP A 71 30.09 -5.14 -1.26
C ASP A 71 30.52 -4.38 -2.50
N LEU A 72 30.33 -3.08 -2.51
CA LEU A 72 30.70 -2.19 -3.61
C LEU A 72 31.95 -1.41 -3.23
N PRO A 73 33.01 -1.39 -4.07
CA PRO A 73 34.24 -0.67 -3.75
C PRO A 73 34.00 0.83 -3.76
N MET A 74 34.57 1.51 -2.79
CA MET A 74 34.57 2.97 -2.68
C MET A 74 35.88 3.54 -3.26
N ARG A 75 35.82 4.76 -3.79
CA ARG A 75 36.98 5.51 -4.29
C ARG A 75 37.48 6.51 -3.25
N TRP A 76 38.77 6.79 -3.29
CA TRP A 76 39.39 7.84 -2.46
C TRP A 76 39.23 9.22 -3.10
N GLU A 77 38.75 10.19 -2.37
CA GLU A 77 38.52 11.55 -2.83
C GLU A 77 38.51 12.51 -1.65
N ALA A 78 39.37 13.54 -1.68
CA ALA A 78 39.47 14.59 -0.66
C ALA A 78 39.53 14.05 0.79
N ASP A 79 40.50 13.15 1.03
CA ASP A 79 40.82 12.55 2.35
C ASP A 79 39.68 11.70 2.96
N ARG A 80 38.84 11.13 2.12
CA ARG A 80 37.81 10.21 2.50
C ARG A 80 37.50 9.20 1.39
N TRP A 81 36.81 8.13 1.76
CA TRP A 81 36.29 7.18 0.82
C TRP A 81 34.87 7.55 0.44
N VAL A 82 34.56 7.54 -0.85
CA VAL A 82 33.26 7.93 -1.37
C VAL A 82 32.70 6.92 -2.37
N LEU A 83 31.40 6.83 -2.41
CA LEU A 83 30.66 6.10 -3.43
C LEU A 83 29.37 6.84 -3.76
N ASP A 84 29.15 7.09 -5.05
CA ASP A 84 27.90 7.64 -5.57
C ASP A 84 27.12 6.51 -6.23
N LEU A 85 25.88 6.33 -5.82
CA LEU A 85 24.99 5.26 -6.30
C LEU A 85 23.77 5.85 -7.00
N PRO A 86 23.47 5.47 -8.24
CA PRO A 86 22.22 5.84 -8.88
C PRO A 86 21.07 5.07 -8.26
N LEU A 87 19.98 5.75 -7.92
CA LEU A 87 18.77 5.14 -7.34
C LEU A 87 17.80 4.74 -8.45
N ASN A 88 17.91 3.51 -8.92
CA ASN A 88 17.15 3.01 -10.08
C ASN A 88 16.00 2.07 -9.68
N GLU A 89 15.92 1.64 -8.42
CA GLU A 89 14.92 0.70 -7.93
C GLU A 89 14.10 1.29 -6.80
N VAL A 90 12.79 1.05 -6.83
CA VAL A 90 11.88 1.41 -5.75
C VAL A 90 11.94 0.38 -4.64
N GLY A 91 12.03 0.84 -3.40
CA GLY A 91 12.07 -0.03 -2.23
C GLY A 91 12.72 0.63 -1.02
N PHE A 92 12.84 -0.14 0.04
CA PHE A 92 13.65 0.23 1.20
C PHE A 92 14.94 -0.59 1.19
N PHE A 93 16.07 0.11 1.25
CA PHE A 93 17.40 -0.49 1.19
C PHE A 93 18.23 -0.07 2.38
N GLU A 94 19.14 -0.95 2.78
CA GLU A 94 20.07 -0.68 3.87
C GLU A 94 21.50 -0.66 3.35
N TYR A 95 22.34 0.06 4.05
CA TYR A 95 23.75 0.19 3.71
C TYR A 95 24.62 0.49 4.93
N LYS A 96 25.89 0.07 4.87
CA LYS A 96 26.91 0.46 5.81
C LYS A 96 28.30 0.34 5.17
N ALA A 97 29.10 1.39 5.27
CA ALA A 97 30.47 1.35 4.75
C ALA A 97 31.44 0.77 5.78
N TYR A 98 32.53 0.19 5.31
CA TYR A 98 33.59 -0.33 6.15
C TYR A 98 34.96 -0.25 5.45
N LEU A 99 36.03 -0.23 6.27
CA LEU A 99 37.41 -0.35 5.82
C LEU A 99 37.85 -1.81 5.97
N THR A 100 38.79 -2.22 5.10
CA THR A 100 39.52 -3.48 5.26
C THR A 100 41.02 -3.23 5.08
N ASP A 101 41.84 -3.74 5.98
CA ASP A 101 43.28 -3.65 5.91
C ASP A 101 43.88 -4.75 4.98
N ALA A 102 45.23 -4.76 4.85
CA ALA A 102 45.95 -5.73 4.04
C ALA A 102 45.83 -7.17 4.56
N GLN A 103 45.46 -7.35 5.82
CA GLN A 103 45.25 -8.63 6.49
C GLN A 103 43.80 -9.11 6.37
N GLY A 104 42.89 -8.27 5.81
CA GLY A 104 41.48 -8.57 5.66
C GLY A 104 40.63 -8.25 6.89
N THR A 105 41.19 -7.54 7.90
CA THR A 105 40.47 -7.12 9.09
C THR A 105 39.52 -5.99 8.73
N GLN A 106 38.24 -6.14 9.09
CA GLN A 106 37.22 -5.15 8.80
C GLN A 106 37.01 -4.18 9.98
N GLN A 107 36.95 -2.90 9.68
CA GLN A 107 36.63 -1.83 10.63
C GLN A 107 35.34 -1.14 10.22
N TRP A 108 34.35 -1.23 11.07
CA TRP A 108 33.02 -0.70 10.85
C TRP A 108 32.77 0.56 11.69
N PRO A 109 32.03 1.56 11.17
CA PRO A 109 31.48 2.60 12.01
C PRO A 109 30.56 2.03 13.09
N ASP A 110 30.49 2.67 14.25
CA ASP A 110 29.54 2.31 15.29
C ASP A 110 28.09 2.56 14.87
N GLY A 111 27.16 1.82 15.48
CA GLY A 111 25.73 2.00 15.26
C GLY A 111 25.14 1.07 14.18
N PRO A 112 23.82 1.16 13.94
CA PRO A 112 23.09 0.32 12.99
C PRO A 112 23.36 0.74 11.54
N ASN A 113 22.85 -0.07 10.58
CA ASN A 113 22.88 0.28 9.17
C ASN A 113 22.11 1.57 8.91
N GLY A 114 22.61 2.38 7.98
CA GLY A 114 21.82 3.44 7.34
C GLY A 114 20.70 2.84 6.49
N GLY A 115 19.66 3.60 6.23
CA GLY A 115 18.54 3.16 5.41
C GLY A 115 18.07 4.23 4.44
N ILE A 116 17.63 3.82 3.26
CA ILE A 116 17.07 4.70 2.25
C ILE A 116 15.79 4.13 1.65
N ALA A 117 14.70 4.89 1.74
CA ALA A 117 13.44 4.62 1.07
C ALA A 117 13.43 5.32 -0.29
N VAL A 118 13.47 4.55 -1.36
CA VAL A 118 13.45 5.07 -2.73
C VAL A 118 12.04 4.96 -3.29
N HIS A 119 11.43 6.10 -3.57
CA HIS A 119 10.10 6.22 -4.13
C HIS A 119 10.14 6.42 -5.66
N PRO A 120 9.04 6.13 -6.37
CA PRO A 120 8.95 6.47 -7.79
C PRO A 120 9.14 7.98 -8.01
N ASN A 121 9.84 8.38 -9.07
CA ASN A 121 10.08 9.81 -9.37
C ASN A 121 8.78 10.61 -9.50
N GLY A 122 7.71 9.99 -10.00
CA GLY A 122 6.40 10.63 -10.12
C GLY A 122 5.73 11.01 -8.79
N THR A 123 6.30 10.61 -7.64
CA THR A 123 5.80 10.98 -6.30
C THR A 123 6.60 12.13 -5.66
N ARG A 124 7.55 12.72 -6.38
CA ARG A 124 8.46 13.76 -5.86
C ARG A 124 7.76 15.08 -5.55
N SER A 125 6.85 15.51 -6.38
CA SER A 125 6.10 16.76 -6.16
C SER A 125 4.88 16.52 -5.30
N GLY A 126 4.46 17.51 -4.53
CA GLY A 126 3.31 17.43 -3.64
C GLY A 126 2.10 16.81 -4.32
N ASN A 127 1.73 15.61 -3.87
CA ASN A 127 0.64 14.85 -4.45
C ASN A 127 -0.64 15.21 -3.70
N THR A 128 -1.59 15.80 -4.41
CA THR A 128 -2.95 15.96 -3.92
C THR A 128 -3.69 14.66 -4.18
N ILE A 129 -4.28 14.09 -3.14
CA ILE A 129 -5.08 12.88 -3.20
C ILE A 129 -6.55 13.27 -3.35
N TYR A 130 -7.19 12.76 -4.38
CA TYR A 130 -8.64 12.84 -4.53
C TYR A 130 -9.26 11.54 -4.03
N CYS A 131 -10.00 11.61 -2.92
CA CYS A 131 -10.73 10.47 -2.39
C CYS A 131 -12.04 10.33 -3.14
N ALA A 132 -12.23 9.22 -3.84
CA ALA A 132 -13.37 8.96 -4.70
C ALA A 132 -14.23 7.83 -4.14
N TRP A 133 -15.50 8.12 -3.86
CA TRP A 133 -16.51 7.11 -3.67
C TRP A 133 -17.34 7.00 -4.94
N ILE A 134 -17.09 5.95 -5.74
CA ILE A 134 -17.64 5.76 -7.09
C ILE A 134 -19.17 5.88 -7.10
N ARG A 135 -19.84 5.40 -6.07
CA ARG A 135 -21.31 5.46 -5.95
C ARG A 135 -21.91 6.87 -6.00
N LEU A 136 -21.09 7.92 -5.76
CA LEU A 136 -21.51 9.32 -5.80
C LEU A 136 -21.24 10.01 -7.14
N PHE A 137 -20.80 9.29 -8.16
CA PHE A 137 -20.57 9.86 -9.49
C PHE A 137 -21.80 9.72 -10.39
N GLY A 138 -21.79 10.45 -11.51
CA GLY A 138 -22.85 10.42 -12.51
C GLY A 138 -24.11 11.22 -12.13
N GLU A 139 -25.20 10.97 -12.82
CA GLU A 139 -26.47 11.66 -12.64
C GLU A 139 -27.06 11.48 -11.24
N HIS A 140 -26.74 10.39 -10.57
CA HIS A 140 -27.21 10.06 -9.22
C HIS A 140 -26.65 10.97 -8.13
N ARG A 141 -25.59 11.71 -8.44
CA ARG A 141 -24.96 12.70 -7.56
C ARG A 141 -25.94 13.76 -7.07
N HIS A 142 -26.90 14.16 -7.91
CA HIS A 142 -27.86 15.22 -7.60
C HIS A 142 -29.15 14.70 -6.95
N GLN A 143 -29.40 13.39 -6.98
CA GLN A 143 -30.61 12.82 -6.39
C GLN A 143 -30.59 12.80 -4.86
N SER A 144 -29.40 12.89 -4.24
CA SER A 144 -29.26 13.00 -2.79
C SER A 144 -29.69 14.37 -2.24
N GLU A 145 -29.75 15.41 -3.07
CA GLU A 145 -30.07 16.77 -2.65
C GLU A 145 -31.62 17.03 -2.56
N THR A 146 -32.42 16.18 -3.19
CA THR A 146 -33.85 16.49 -3.37
C THR A 146 -34.80 15.83 -2.37
N ARG A 147 -34.42 14.76 -1.65
CA ARG A 147 -35.13 14.24 -0.44
C ARG A 147 -34.32 13.12 0.20
N PRO A 148 -34.20 13.05 1.53
CA PRO A 148 -33.69 11.88 2.22
C PRO A 148 -34.48 10.64 1.74
N GLN A 149 -33.81 9.61 1.29
CA GLN A 149 -34.47 8.35 0.85
C GLN A 149 -35.36 7.72 1.92
N ARG A 150 -35.16 8.09 3.21
CA ARG A 150 -35.99 7.67 4.34
C ARG A 150 -37.44 8.17 4.27
N GLU A 151 -37.72 9.17 3.44
CA GLU A 151 -39.03 9.84 3.35
C GLU A 151 -39.87 9.38 2.17
N ARG A 152 -39.43 8.35 1.43
CA ARG A 152 -40.26 7.79 0.35
C ARG A 152 -41.16 6.67 0.91
N PRO A 153 -42.50 6.88 0.95
CA PRO A 153 -43.43 5.89 1.52
C PRO A 153 -43.30 4.50 0.86
N GLU A 154 -43.07 4.48 -0.46
CA GLU A 154 -42.89 3.24 -1.24
C GLU A 154 -41.70 2.41 -0.78
N LEU A 155 -40.60 3.08 -0.43
CA LEU A 155 -39.38 2.40 0.06
C LEU A 155 -39.58 1.87 1.49
N ALA A 156 -40.31 2.61 2.32
CA ALA A 156 -40.64 2.17 3.68
C ALA A 156 -41.51 0.90 3.66
N THR A 157 -42.46 0.82 2.72
CA THR A 157 -43.29 -0.37 2.55
C THR A 157 -42.42 -1.57 2.11
N LEU A 158 -41.57 -1.38 1.10
CA LEU A 158 -40.67 -2.46 0.64
C LEU A 158 -39.71 -2.92 1.74
N ASP A 159 -39.15 -1.98 2.52
CA ASP A 159 -38.30 -2.32 3.67
C ASP A 159 -39.09 -3.10 4.74
N ALA A 160 -40.35 -2.75 5.00
CA ALA A 160 -41.20 -3.47 5.94
C ALA A 160 -41.53 -4.91 5.45
N ASP A 161 -41.63 -5.09 4.14
CA ASP A 161 -41.85 -6.37 3.49
C ASP A 161 -40.53 -7.19 3.34
N GLY A 162 -39.41 -6.67 3.83
CA GLY A 162 -38.12 -7.37 3.80
C GLY A 162 -37.31 -7.18 2.51
N TYR A 163 -37.74 -6.31 1.60
CA TYR A 163 -36.99 -5.99 0.38
C TYR A 163 -35.93 -4.95 0.61
N ALA A 164 -34.69 -5.27 0.27
CA ALA A 164 -33.59 -4.32 0.32
C ALA A 164 -33.48 -3.55 -1.01
N VAL A 165 -34.10 -2.38 -1.08
CA VAL A 165 -33.99 -1.50 -2.26
C VAL A 165 -32.66 -0.76 -2.22
N ILE A 166 -31.74 -1.12 -3.14
CA ILE A 166 -30.47 -0.41 -3.32
C ILE A 166 -30.73 0.78 -4.25
N PRO A 167 -30.36 2.00 -3.85
CA PRO A 167 -30.51 3.14 -4.73
C PRO A 167 -29.57 3.05 -5.94
N PRO A 168 -29.86 3.76 -7.03
CA PRO A 168 -28.95 3.88 -8.15
C PRO A 168 -27.55 4.29 -7.68
N SER A 169 -26.56 3.64 -8.24
CA SER A 169 -25.16 3.87 -7.88
C SER A 169 -24.40 4.43 -9.06
N GLY A 170 -23.52 5.40 -8.80
CA GLY A 170 -22.53 5.84 -9.77
C GLY A 170 -21.67 4.67 -10.26
N LYS A 171 -21.13 4.82 -11.46
CA LYS A 171 -20.40 3.79 -12.19
C LYS A 171 -18.93 4.15 -12.37
N ILE A 172 -18.13 3.13 -12.56
CA ILE A 172 -16.67 3.29 -12.85
C ILE A 172 -16.46 4.19 -14.07
N ARG A 173 -17.24 4.02 -15.13
CA ARG A 173 -17.13 4.83 -16.35
C ARG A 173 -17.50 6.28 -16.12
N GLU A 174 -18.45 6.57 -15.26
CA GLU A 174 -18.79 7.94 -14.86
C GLU A 174 -17.66 8.65 -14.09
N LEU A 175 -16.89 7.90 -13.29
CA LEU A 175 -15.65 8.43 -12.70
C LEU A 175 -14.59 8.70 -13.79
N ILE A 176 -14.48 7.83 -14.80
CA ILE A 176 -13.55 8.08 -15.94
C ILE A 176 -13.87 9.39 -16.64
N GLU A 177 -15.13 9.72 -16.84
CA GLU A 177 -15.56 11.00 -17.43
C GLU A 177 -15.17 12.23 -16.59
N GLN A 178 -15.00 12.07 -15.29
CA GLN A 178 -14.57 13.14 -14.38
C GLN A 178 -13.05 13.30 -14.26
N LEU A 179 -12.24 12.37 -14.78
CA LEU A 179 -10.79 12.44 -14.68
C LEU A 179 -10.18 13.73 -15.27
N PRO A 180 -10.67 14.31 -16.39
CA PRO A 180 -10.17 15.60 -16.86
C PRO A 180 -10.34 16.71 -15.82
N HIS A 181 -11.46 16.74 -15.11
CA HIS A 181 -11.67 17.73 -14.04
C HIS A 181 -10.75 17.42 -12.85
N ILE A 182 -10.71 16.19 -12.38
CA ILE A 182 -9.98 15.80 -11.18
C ILE A 182 -8.46 15.93 -11.39
N VAL A 183 -7.95 15.43 -12.52
CA VAL A 183 -6.51 15.36 -12.75
C VAL A 183 -5.98 16.63 -13.42
N ASP A 184 -6.65 17.11 -14.47
CA ASP A 184 -6.11 18.18 -15.29
C ASP A 184 -6.51 19.57 -14.77
N THR A 185 -7.72 19.73 -14.20
CA THR A 185 -8.19 21.01 -13.64
C THR A 185 -7.82 21.17 -12.16
N LEU A 186 -8.12 20.19 -11.30
CA LEU A 186 -7.81 20.26 -9.86
C LEU A 186 -6.36 19.90 -9.55
N GLY A 187 -5.64 19.27 -10.48
CA GLY A 187 -4.24 18.87 -10.30
C GLY A 187 -4.02 17.67 -9.37
N CYS A 188 -5.07 16.89 -9.06
CA CYS A 188 -4.95 15.72 -8.21
C CYS A 188 -4.21 14.59 -8.93
N ARG A 189 -3.05 14.18 -8.44
CA ARG A 189 -2.22 13.16 -9.08
C ARG A 189 -2.42 11.76 -8.53
N ILE A 190 -3.20 11.61 -7.48
CA ILE A 190 -3.54 10.32 -6.88
C ILE A 190 -5.06 10.25 -6.73
N ILE A 191 -5.66 9.21 -7.26
CA ILE A 191 -7.06 8.87 -7.08
C ILE A 191 -7.12 7.73 -6.06
N HIS A 192 -7.61 8.02 -4.87
CA HIS A 192 -7.85 7.04 -3.82
C HIS A 192 -9.31 6.58 -3.90
N LEU A 193 -9.51 5.34 -4.31
CA LEU A 193 -10.83 4.73 -4.36
C LEU A 193 -11.18 4.17 -2.99
N LEU A 194 -12.31 4.59 -2.42
CA LEU A 194 -12.92 3.85 -1.31
C LEU A 194 -13.18 2.41 -1.74
N PRO A 195 -13.37 1.46 -0.80
CA PRO A 195 -13.48 0.05 -1.14
C PRO A 195 -14.44 -0.21 -2.28
N ILE A 196 -13.97 -0.93 -3.30
CA ILE A 196 -14.73 -1.25 -4.52
C ILE A 196 -15.31 -2.66 -4.50
N ASN A 197 -15.14 -3.35 -3.38
CA ASN A 197 -15.60 -4.71 -3.19
C ASN A 197 -17.11 -4.77 -2.99
N PRO A 198 -17.76 -5.90 -3.36
CA PRO A 198 -19.17 -6.14 -3.02
C PRO A 198 -19.42 -6.02 -1.52
N THR A 199 -20.57 -5.48 -1.17
CA THR A 199 -21.02 -5.39 0.23
C THR A 199 -22.23 -6.30 0.45
N PRO A 200 -22.45 -6.86 1.66
CA PRO A 200 -23.62 -7.67 1.95
C PRO A 200 -24.92 -6.87 1.74
N THR A 201 -25.88 -7.50 1.09
CA THR A 201 -27.20 -6.89 0.86
C THR A 201 -28.24 -7.32 1.91
N THR A 202 -27.96 -8.36 2.68
CA THR A 202 -28.89 -8.97 3.62
C THR A 202 -28.48 -8.86 5.08
N TYR A 203 -27.18 -8.92 5.38
CA TYR A 203 -26.68 -8.91 6.75
C TYR A 203 -26.12 -7.56 7.16
N ALA A 204 -26.34 -7.18 8.43
CA ALA A 204 -25.67 -6.09 9.15
C ALA A 204 -25.46 -4.83 8.29
N ARG A 205 -26.49 -4.42 7.59
CA ARG A 205 -26.42 -3.35 6.61
C ARG A 205 -26.70 -2.00 7.23
N PHE A 206 -25.77 -1.05 7.05
CA PHE A 206 -25.98 0.36 7.38
C PHE A 206 -26.32 1.16 6.14
N GLY A 207 -27.48 1.80 6.17
CA GLY A 207 -27.98 2.54 5.03
C GLY A 207 -28.29 1.67 3.81
N ARG A 208 -28.66 2.28 2.71
CA ARG A 208 -29.16 1.56 1.54
C ARG A 208 -28.07 0.92 0.68
N PHE A 209 -26.87 1.50 0.67
CA PHE A 209 -25.73 0.92 -0.02
C PHE A 209 -24.99 -0.12 0.82
N GLY A 210 -25.20 -0.14 2.13
CA GLY A 210 -24.29 -0.79 3.07
C GLY A 210 -22.99 0.01 3.25
N SER A 211 -22.18 -0.40 4.20
CA SER A 211 -20.86 0.16 4.39
C SER A 211 -19.90 -0.35 3.31
N PRO A 212 -19.17 0.51 2.60
CA PRO A 212 -18.14 0.05 1.66
C PRO A 212 -17.03 -0.75 2.35
N TYR A 213 -16.88 -0.59 3.67
CA TYR A 213 -15.91 -1.31 4.47
C TYR A 213 -16.40 -2.70 4.93
N ALA A 214 -17.68 -3.03 4.73
CA ALA A 214 -18.22 -4.36 5.00
C ALA A 214 -18.05 -5.26 3.76
N ALA A 215 -16.82 -5.58 3.40
CA ALA A 215 -16.55 -6.36 2.20
C ALA A 215 -17.15 -7.78 2.29
N GLN A 216 -17.90 -8.17 1.26
CA GLN A 216 -18.43 -9.53 1.09
C GLN A 216 -17.43 -10.44 0.37
N ASN A 217 -16.73 -9.89 -0.63
CA ASN A 217 -15.73 -10.63 -1.40
C ASN A 217 -14.56 -9.69 -1.72
N LEU A 218 -13.39 -9.97 -1.15
CA LEU A 218 -12.19 -9.15 -1.34
C LEU A 218 -11.56 -9.31 -2.72
N GLU A 219 -11.92 -10.33 -3.48
CA GLU A 219 -11.38 -10.64 -4.81
C GLU A 219 -12.24 -10.09 -5.96
N ALA A 220 -13.39 -9.50 -5.66
CA ALA A 220 -14.33 -9.04 -6.67
C ALA A 220 -14.54 -7.52 -6.64
N VAL A 221 -14.90 -6.97 -7.80
CA VAL A 221 -15.43 -5.61 -7.93
C VAL A 221 -16.94 -5.66 -7.80
N ASP A 222 -17.51 -4.72 -7.02
CA ASP A 222 -18.96 -4.65 -6.79
C ASP A 222 -19.72 -4.46 -8.13
N PRO A 223 -20.64 -5.38 -8.48
CA PRO A 223 -21.45 -5.25 -9.67
C PRO A 223 -22.28 -3.95 -9.74
N ALA A 224 -22.60 -3.36 -8.59
CA ALA A 224 -23.31 -2.08 -8.55
C ALA A 224 -22.48 -0.90 -9.08
N LEU A 225 -21.15 -1.03 -9.12
CA LEU A 225 -20.23 0.00 -9.61
C LEU A 225 -19.94 -0.09 -11.11
N VAL A 226 -20.47 -1.10 -11.83
CA VAL A 226 -20.19 -1.30 -13.23
C VAL A 226 -21.46 -1.11 -14.08
N GLU A 227 -21.24 -0.75 -15.34
CA GLU A 227 -22.30 -0.72 -16.34
C GLU A 227 -22.53 -2.11 -16.93
N PHE A 228 -23.78 -2.41 -17.30
CA PHE A 228 -24.05 -3.61 -18.09
C PHE A 228 -23.49 -3.44 -19.50
N ASP A 229 -22.45 -4.19 -19.81
CA ASP A 229 -21.84 -4.28 -21.14
C ASP A 229 -21.50 -5.74 -21.43
N GLN A 230 -22.09 -6.31 -22.47
CA GLN A 230 -21.87 -7.73 -22.85
C GLN A 230 -20.42 -8.07 -23.20
N ARG A 231 -19.57 -7.06 -23.43
CA ARG A 231 -18.19 -7.21 -23.86
C ARG A 231 -17.17 -7.07 -22.74
N THR A 232 -17.60 -6.65 -21.53
CA THR A 232 -16.71 -6.32 -20.43
C THR A 232 -17.21 -6.91 -19.11
N THR A 233 -16.27 -7.43 -18.33
CA THR A 233 -16.50 -7.82 -16.95
C THR A 233 -16.31 -6.62 -16.00
N ALA A 234 -16.63 -6.79 -14.73
CA ALA A 234 -16.38 -5.78 -13.71
C ALA A 234 -14.89 -5.46 -13.57
N ILE A 235 -14.04 -6.47 -13.69
CA ILE A 235 -12.57 -6.29 -13.67
C ILE A 235 -12.10 -5.54 -14.91
N ASP A 236 -12.68 -5.80 -16.10
CA ASP A 236 -12.31 -5.07 -17.32
C ASP A 236 -12.62 -3.57 -17.18
N GLN A 237 -13.77 -3.19 -16.63
CA GLN A 237 -14.11 -1.79 -16.40
C GLN A 237 -13.21 -1.15 -15.33
N PHE A 238 -12.81 -1.88 -14.30
CA PHE A 238 -11.79 -1.40 -13.37
C PHE A 238 -10.43 -1.19 -14.04
N LEU A 239 -10.03 -2.06 -14.96
CA LEU A 239 -8.82 -1.89 -15.77
C LEU A 239 -8.94 -0.71 -16.74
N GLU A 240 -10.12 -0.42 -17.30
CA GLU A 240 -10.38 0.80 -18.08
C GLU A 240 -10.10 2.04 -17.24
N LEU A 241 -10.60 2.11 -16.01
CA LEU A 241 -10.35 3.22 -15.08
C LEU A 241 -8.84 3.37 -14.77
N THR A 242 -8.19 2.27 -14.44
CA THR A 242 -6.76 2.28 -14.11
C THR A 242 -5.93 2.80 -15.28
N ARG A 243 -6.22 2.36 -16.51
CA ARG A 243 -5.55 2.83 -17.72
C ARG A 243 -5.82 4.31 -17.99
N ALA A 244 -7.06 4.77 -17.80
CA ALA A 244 -7.43 6.17 -17.99
C ALA A 244 -6.74 7.10 -16.99
N ILE A 245 -6.57 6.67 -15.73
CA ILE A 245 -5.81 7.39 -14.69
C ILE A 245 -4.31 7.44 -15.08
N HIS A 246 -3.73 6.30 -15.45
CA HIS A 246 -2.31 6.22 -15.80
C HIS A 246 -1.98 7.00 -17.08
N ALA A 247 -2.88 7.04 -18.06
CA ALA A 247 -2.72 7.84 -19.27
C ALA A 247 -2.60 9.34 -18.99
N ARG A 248 -3.10 9.81 -17.84
CA ARG A 248 -2.96 11.19 -17.34
C ARG A 248 -1.77 11.39 -16.40
N SER A 249 -0.84 10.44 -16.36
CA SER A 249 0.29 10.43 -15.41
C SER A 249 -0.11 10.52 -13.94
N ALA A 250 -1.34 10.14 -13.62
CA ALA A 250 -1.85 10.01 -12.25
C ALA A 250 -1.69 8.55 -11.74
N ARG A 251 -2.00 8.33 -10.48
CA ARG A 251 -1.92 7.01 -9.81
C ARG A 251 -3.25 6.67 -9.18
N VAL A 252 -3.52 5.38 -9.03
CA VAL A 252 -4.68 4.87 -8.30
C VAL A 252 -4.22 4.19 -7.02
N ILE A 253 -4.94 4.44 -5.94
CA ILE A 253 -4.86 3.71 -4.68
C ILE A 253 -6.22 3.07 -4.45
N ILE A 254 -6.23 1.80 -4.07
CA ILE A 254 -7.43 1.08 -3.65
C ILE A 254 -7.36 0.96 -2.12
N ASP A 255 -8.45 1.32 -1.47
CA ASP A 255 -8.62 1.09 -0.04
C ASP A 255 -8.93 -0.41 0.18
N LEU A 256 -7.96 -1.14 0.72
CA LEU A 256 -8.09 -2.55 1.04
C LEU A 256 -8.46 -2.71 2.52
N VAL A 257 -9.61 -3.29 2.78
CA VAL A 257 -10.07 -3.58 4.14
C VAL A 257 -9.45 -4.89 4.61
N ALA A 258 -8.33 -4.78 5.33
CA ALA A 258 -7.59 -5.95 5.82
C ALA A 258 -7.90 -6.32 7.29
N ASN A 259 -8.63 -5.48 8.03
CA ASN A 259 -8.90 -5.68 9.46
C ASN A 259 -10.14 -6.55 9.74
N HIS A 260 -11.10 -6.53 8.83
CA HIS A 260 -12.40 -7.17 9.03
C HIS A 260 -13.10 -7.39 7.69
N THR A 261 -14.20 -8.13 7.72
CA THR A 261 -15.11 -8.24 6.57
C THR A 261 -16.56 -7.96 7.02
N GLY A 262 -17.47 -7.85 6.07
CA GLY A 262 -18.89 -7.89 6.38
C GLY A 262 -19.34 -9.29 6.85
N TRP A 263 -20.41 -9.35 7.63
CA TRP A 263 -21.06 -10.61 7.96
C TRP A 263 -21.50 -11.35 6.68
N GLY A 264 -21.36 -12.67 6.67
CA GLY A 264 -21.71 -13.50 5.51
C GLY A 264 -20.76 -13.27 4.32
N SER A 265 -19.56 -12.76 4.54
CA SER A 265 -18.53 -12.71 3.50
C SER A 265 -18.08 -14.12 3.10
N ASN A 266 -17.61 -14.27 1.86
CA ASN A 266 -17.07 -15.55 1.38
C ASN A 266 -15.94 -16.07 2.28
N LEU A 267 -15.12 -15.15 2.78
CA LEU A 267 -14.03 -15.50 3.68
C LEU A 267 -14.55 -15.99 5.04
N HIS A 268 -15.56 -15.32 5.59
CA HIS A 268 -16.16 -15.71 6.86
C HIS A 268 -16.86 -17.07 6.79
N GLU A 269 -17.53 -17.36 5.69
CA GLU A 269 -18.23 -18.64 5.50
C GLU A 269 -17.26 -19.80 5.24
N ASN A 270 -16.20 -19.57 4.46
CA ASN A 270 -15.26 -20.62 4.09
C ASN A 270 -14.15 -20.83 5.15
N HIS A 271 -13.80 -19.80 5.89
CA HIS A 271 -12.70 -19.80 6.86
C HIS A 271 -13.08 -19.16 8.19
N PRO A 272 -14.13 -19.63 8.88
CA PRO A 272 -14.59 -19.05 10.15
C PRO A 272 -13.53 -19.09 11.28
N GLN A 273 -12.53 -19.95 11.15
CA GLN A 273 -11.39 -20.04 12.07
C GLN A 273 -10.42 -18.86 11.98
N TRP A 274 -10.46 -18.09 10.90
CA TRP A 274 -9.63 -16.89 10.71
C TRP A 274 -10.21 -15.64 11.38
N TYR A 275 -11.34 -15.77 12.06
CA TYR A 275 -12.01 -14.66 12.72
C TYR A 275 -11.88 -14.72 14.24
N ALA A 276 -11.76 -13.54 14.84
CA ALA A 276 -11.63 -13.38 16.26
C ALA A 276 -12.94 -13.79 16.99
N ARG A 277 -12.80 -14.46 18.13
CA ARG A 277 -13.93 -14.91 18.98
C ARG A 277 -13.72 -14.51 20.42
N GLN A 278 -14.83 -14.30 21.11
CA GLN A 278 -14.88 -14.16 22.55
C GLN A 278 -14.69 -15.54 23.25
N GLU A 279 -14.55 -15.53 24.55
CA GLU A 279 -14.41 -16.76 25.36
C GLU A 279 -15.63 -17.70 25.21
N ASP A 280 -16.82 -17.15 25.00
CA ASP A 280 -18.06 -17.89 24.79
C ASP A 280 -18.20 -18.45 23.32
N GLY A 281 -17.21 -18.20 22.48
CA GLY A 281 -17.19 -18.66 21.09
C GLY A 281 -17.90 -17.75 20.10
N THR A 282 -18.53 -16.65 20.53
CA THR A 282 -19.15 -15.65 19.63
C THR A 282 -18.11 -14.85 18.87
N PHE A 283 -18.42 -14.47 17.63
CA PHE A 283 -17.52 -13.64 16.82
C PHE A 283 -17.43 -12.22 17.38
N ILE A 284 -16.25 -11.63 17.25
CA ILE A 284 -15.99 -10.25 17.65
C ILE A 284 -16.29 -9.31 16.48
N SER A 285 -17.12 -8.29 16.74
CA SER A 285 -17.25 -7.14 15.83
C SER A 285 -16.21 -6.09 16.21
N PRO A 286 -15.43 -5.57 15.24
CA PRO A 286 -14.45 -4.54 15.54
C PRO A 286 -15.13 -3.24 15.95
N GLY A 287 -14.37 -2.33 16.54
CA GLY A 287 -14.87 -1.03 16.95
C GLY A 287 -13.75 -0.08 17.34
N ALA A 288 -14.09 1.18 17.52
CA ALA A 288 -13.17 2.20 18.00
C ALA A 288 -13.91 3.23 18.86
N TRP A 289 -13.17 3.83 19.80
CA TRP A 289 -13.67 4.89 20.69
C TRP A 289 -14.99 4.56 21.40
N GLY A 290 -15.16 3.29 21.81
CA GLY A 290 -16.35 2.82 22.51
C GLY A 290 -17.56 2.48 21.61
N ASN A 291 -17.42 2.61 20.30
CA ASN A 291 -18.44 2.19 19.33
C ASN A 291 -18.09 0.83 18.73
N ILE A 292 -19.07 -0.05 18.66
CA ILE A 292 -18.97 -1.36 17.99
C ILE A 292 -19.60 -1.23 16.60
N TRP A 293 -18.90 -1.73 15.59
CA TRP A 293 -19.39 -1.76 14.22
C TRP A 293 -20.05 -3.11 13.94
N GLY A 294 -21.34 -3.20 14.25
CA GLY A 294 -22.10 -4.46 14.27
C GLY A 294 -22.35 -5.09 12.89
N ASP A 295 -22.01 -4.41 11.80
CA ASP A 295 -22.04 -4.92 10.42
C ASP A 295 -20.75 -5.62 9.99
N LEU A 296 -19.75 -5.66 10.89
CA LEU A 296 -18.42 -6.17 10.62
C LEU A 296 -18.06 -7.33 11.53
N VAL A 297 -17.18 -8.18 11.06
CA VAL A 297 -16.57 -9.27 11.82
C VAL A 297 -15.05 -9.21 11.70
N GLU A 298 -14.36 -9.26 12.84
CA GLU A 298 -12.93 -9.00 12.96
C GLU A 298 -12.09 -10.20 12.53
N LEU A 299 -11.06 -9.95 11.70
CA LEU A 299 -10.06 -10.95 11.31
C LEU A 299 -9.02 -11.14 12.41
N LYS A 300 -8.53 -12.36 12.54
CA LYS A 300 -7.52 -12.76 13.51
C LYS A 300 -6.13 -12.68 12.89
N HIS A 301 -5.39 -11.61 13.17
CA HIS A 301 -4.11 -11.30 12.53
C HIS A 301 -2.89 -11.97 13.16
N ASP A 302 -3.05 -12.68 14.28
CA ASP A 302 -1.98 -13.40 14.96
C ASP A 302 -1.69 -14.79 14.38
N GLN A 303 -2.44 -15.19 13.35
CA GLN A 303 -2.28 -16.48 12.68
C GLN A 303 -1.70 -16.31 11.27
N PRO A 304 -0.62 -17.05 10.91
CA PRO A 304 -0.01 -16.97 9.58
C PRO A 304 -0.97 -17.28 8.43
N GLU A 305 -1.96 -18.14 8.66
CA GLU A 305 -2.93 -18.58 7.64
C GLU A 305 -3.90 -17.48 7.23
N THR A 306 -4.01 -16.40 8.00
CA THR A 306 -4.87 -15.24 7.70
C THR A 306 -4.24 -14.28 6.68
N TRP A 307 -2.96 -14.45 6.36
CA TRP A 307 -2.18 -13.57 5.46
C TRP A 307 -1.99 -14.11 4.05
#